data_c967149169a18d70cfca88db71d402ae
#
_entry.id   c967149169a18d70cfca88db71d402ae
#
_cell.length_a   1.000
_cell.length_b   1.000
_cell.length_c   1.000
_cell.angle_alpha   90.00
_cell.angle_beta   90.00
_cell.angle_gamma   90.00
#
_symmetry.space_group_name_H-M   'P 1'
#
loop_
_entity.id
_entity.type
_entity.pdbx_description
1 polymer ?
#
loop_
_entity_poly.entity_id
_entity_poly.type
_entity_poly.pdbx_seq_one_letter_code
_entity_poly.pdbx_strand_id
1 'polypeptide(L)'
;MITLINPPGTKSFSGLQMHTPNPPLGLAYIAGALKRAGLEYIVIDGTGEDLDSVHPYPGRDDFLMQGLTFEEIISKIPTDSDIIGVGCNFSTLWPLTKVLIEKVSSKFPKAKIILGGEHGTAVYQDVLKNSCVDIVVLGEAEETFLYLIRALREMSSLKDIKGIAFLESDNLIATGLSERQRNVDDIALPDWHSFPIEEYISRHQVNGVNLGRSMPLL
;
A
#
# COMPACT_ATOMS: atom_id res chain seq x y z
N MET A 1 3.76 -14.83 -7.15
CA MET A 1 2.86 -13.74 -7.55
C MET A 1 3.03 -12.54 -6.62
N ILE A 2 3.03 -11.31 -7.14
CA ILE A 2 3.06 -10.07 -6.34
C ILE A 2 1.65 -9.54 -6.20
N THR A 3 1.25 -9.18 -4.97
CA THR A 3 -0.05 -8.54 -4.70
C THR A 3 0.18 -7.17 -4.09
N LEU A 4 -0.41 -6.13 -4.67
CA LEU A 4 -0.44 -4.77 -4.13
C LEU A 4 -1.82 -4.50 -3.52
N ILE A 5 -1.86 -3.99 -2.29
CA ILE A 5 -3.11 -3.72 -1.57
C ILE A 5 -3.16 -2.25 -1.16
N ASN A 6 -4.20 -1.56 -1.62
CA ASN A 6 -4.66 -0.33 -1.00
C ASN A 6 -5.69 -0.71 0.08
N PRO A 7 -5.47 -0.42 1.37
CA PRO A 7 -6.41 -0.77 2.42
C PRO A 7 -7.77 -0.06 2.28
N PRO A 8 -8.82 -0.53 2.97
CA PRO A 8 -10.08 0.19 3.07
C PRO A 8 -9.88 1.57 3.69
N GLY A 9 -10.73 2.50 3.31
CA GLY A 9 -10.79 3.84 3.89
C GLY A 9 -11.50 3.89 5.24
N THR A 10 -11.55 5.09 5.82
CA THR A 10 -12.29 5.36 7.05
C THR A 10 -13.28 6.49 6.85
N LYS A 11 -14.45 6.39 7.47
CA LYS A 11 -15.48 7.42 7.47
C LYS A 11 -15.93 7.69 8.90
N SER A 12 -15.99 8.96 9.30
CA SER A 12 -16.49 9.36 10.62
C SER A 12 -18.02 9.47 10.62
N PHE A 13 -18.67 9.08 11.72
CA PHE A 13 -20.11 9.33 11.92
C PHE A 13 -20.44 10.80 12.16
N SER A 14 -19.52 11.57 12.75
CA SER A 14 -19.81 12.90 13.33
C SER A 14 -19.31 14.08 12.50
N GLY A 15 -19.26 13.97 11.18
CA GLY A 15 -19.19 15.16 10.36
C GLY A 15 -17.96 15.30 9.46
N LEU A 16 -16.86 15.85 9.90
CA LEU A 16 -15.75 16.12 8.98
C LEU A 16 -15.06 14.81 8.56
N GLN A 17 -15.24 14.45 7.29
CA GLN A 17 -14.49 13.36 6.69
C GLN A 17 -13.00 13.78 6.67
N MET A 18 -12.17 13.09 7.42
CA MET A 18 -10.75 13.42 7.54
C MET A 18 -9.99 13.20 6.22
N HIS A 19 -10.46 12.23 5.42
CA HIS A 19 -9.89 11.93 4.12
C HIS A 19 -11.00 11.55 3.14
N THR A 20 -11.05 12.26 2.03
CA THR A 20 -11.82 11.82 0.86
C THR A 20 -11.06 10.67 0.21
N PRO A 21 -11.70 9.54 -0.13
CA PRO A 21 -11.05 8.50 -0.90
C PRO A 21 -10.42 9.06 -2.18
N ASN A 22 -9.17 8.73 -2.41
CA ASN A 22 -8.45 9.15 -3.61
C ASN A 22 -7.82 7.95 -4.28
N PRO A 23 -7.65 7.97 -5.60
CA PRO A 23 -6.84 6.98 -6.30
C PRO A 23 -5.46 6.85 -5.66
N PRO A 24 -4.98 5.62 -5.36
CA PRO A 24 -3.73 5.41 -4.63
C PRO A 24 -2.51 5.61 -5.53
N LEU A 25 -2.14 6.87 -5.77
CA LEU A 25 -1.10 7.29 -6.71
C LEU A 25 0.23 6.54 -6.52
N GLY A 26 0.73 6.44 -5.29
CA GLY A 26 1.99 5.76 -5.01
C GLY A 26 1.96 4.27 -5.41
N LEU A 27 0.84 3.57 -5.14
CA LEU A 27 0.69 2.18 -5.58
C LEU A 27 0.58 2.07 -7.11
N ALA A 28 -0.04 3.05 -7.78
CA ALA A 28 -0.12 3.08 -9.23
C ALA A 28 1.27 3.25 -9.87
N TYR A 29 2.17 4.04 -9.27
CA TYR A 29 3.56 4.15 -9.72
C TYR A 29 4.34 2.85 -9.48
N ILE A 30 4.17 2.19 -8.34
CA ILE A 30 4.77 0.87 -8.08
C ILE A 30 4.25 -0.15 -9.10
N ALA A 31 2.95 -0.18 -9.38
CA ALA A 31 2.35 -1.03 -10.41
C ALA A 31 2.96 -0.76 -11.80
N GLY A 32 3.12 0.53 -12.14
CA GLY A 32 3.80 0.94 -13.38
C GLY A 32 5.26 0.47 -13.47
N ALA A 33 6.00 0.55 -12.38
CA ALA A 33 7.38 0.05 -12.30
C ALA A 33 7.45 -1.48 -12.48
N LEU A 34 6.54 -2.23 -11.83
CA LEU A 34 6.41 -3.68 -12.00
C LEU A 34 6.09 -4.05 -13.45
N LYS A 35 5.12 -3.36 -14.06
CA LYS A 35 4.74 -3.55 -15.46
C LYS A 35 5.90 -3.31 -16.41
N ARG A 36 6.64 -2.20 -16.22
CA ARG A 36 7.83 -1.88 -17.02
C ARG A 36 8.92 -2.94 -16.88
N ALA A 37 9.05 -3.53 -15.69
CA ALA A 37 10.00 -4.62 -15.42
C ALA A 37 9.52 -6.00 -15.91
N GLY A 38 8.31 -6.12 -16.48
CA GLY A 38 7.74 -7.38 -16.94
C GLY A 38 7.41 -8.36 -15.82
N LEU A 39 7.18 -7.87 -14.61
CA LEU A 39 6.79 -8.68 -13.45
C LEU A 39 5.27 -8.82 -13.36
N GLU A 40 4.80 -10.03 -13.11
CA GLU A 40 3.37 -10.30 -12.88
C GLU A 40 2.95 -9.82 -11.50
N TYR A 41 1.85 -9.09 -11.46
CA TYR A 41 1.24 -8.59 -10.23
C TYR A 41 -0.27 -8.46 -10.36
N ILE A 42 -0.93 -8.36 -9.24
CA ILE A 42 -2.32 -7.92 -9.13
C ILE A 42 -2.42 -6.73 -8.17
N VAL A 43 -3.47 -5.95 -8.35
CA VAL A 43 -3.84 -4.87 -7.44
C VAL A 43 -5.20 -5.18 -6.83
N ILE A 44 -5.33 -4.93 -5.53
CA ILE A 44 -6.59 -4.96 -4.80
C ILE A 44 -6.76 -3.58 -4.17
N ASP A 45 -7.67 -2.80 -4.73
CA ASP A 45 -7.98 -1.48 -4.18
C ASP A 45 -9.16 -1.58 -3.21
N GLY A 46 -8.84 -1.89 -1.95
CA GLY A 46 -9.84 -2.10 -0.91
C GLY A 46 -10.78 -0.92 -0.68
N THR A 47 -10.38 0.29 -1.05
CA THR A 47 -11.27 1.47 -1.03
C THR A 47 -12.00 1.64 -2.35
N GLY A 48 -11.27 1.60 -3.46
CA GLY A 48 -11.78 1.99 -4.79
C GLY A 48 -12.74 0.97 -5.40
N GLU A 49 -12.60 -0.31 -5.08
CA GLU A 49 -13.45 -1.35 -5.64
C GLU A 49 -14.89 -1.33 -5.08
N ASP A 50 -15.13 -0.66 -3.95
CA ASP A 50 -16.47 -0.49 -3.39
C ASP A 50 -16.58 0.81 -2.57
N LEU A 51 -16.56 1.95 -3.24
CA LEU A 51 -16.58 3.27 -2.60
C LEU A 51 -17.88 3.58 -1.82
N ASP A 52 -18.96 2.88 -2.10
CA ASP A 52 -20.28 3.17 -1.53
C ASP A 52 -20.55 2.35 -0.24
N SER A 53 -19.90 1.21 -0.09
CA SER A 53 -20.11 0.34 1.08
C SER A 53 -19.36 0.85 2.31
N VAL A 54 -20.02 0.72 3.45
CA VAL A 54 -19.47 1.03 4.76
C VAL A 54 -19.76 -0.12 5.72
N HIS A 55 -18.78 -0.42 6.57
CA HIS A 55 -18.82 -1.53 7.51
C HIS A 55 -18.43 -1.05 8.92
N PRO A 56 -18.76 -1.80 9.98
CA PRO A 56 -18.29 -1.50 11.32
C PRO A 56 -16.75 -1.42 11.37
N TYR A 57 -16.24 -0.38 12.02
CA TYR A 57 -14.80 -0.25 12.24
C TYR A 57 -14.36 -1.17 13.39
N PRO A 58 -13.32 -1.99 13.23
CA PRO A 58 -12.87 -2.89 14.28
C PRO A 58 -12.45 -2.14 15.55
N GLY A 59 -13.16 -2.41 16.67
CA GLY A 59 -12.84 -1.86 17.98
C GLY A 59 -13.18 -0.38 18.19
N ARG A 60 -13.98 0.24 17.29
CA ARG A 60 -14.43 1.64 17.43
C ARG A 60 -15.83 1.82 16.89
N ASP A 61 -16.66 2.55 17.68
CA ASP A 61 -18.05 2.83 17.32
C ASP A 61 -18.26 4.21 16.68
N ASP A 62 -17.22 5.06 16.69
CA ASP A 62 -17.26 6.44 16.16
C ASP A 62 -16.76 6.54 14.70
N PHE A 63 -16.30 5.41 14.12
CA PHE A 63 -15.86 5.30 12.75
C PHE A 63 -16.51 4.12 12.03
N LEU A 64 -16.53 4.24 10.70
CA LEU A 64 -16.85 3.16 9.77
C LEU A 64 -15.62 2.85 8.91
N MET A 65 -15.49 1.62 8.50
CA MET A 65 -14.59 1.18 7.43
C MET A 65 -15.31 1.38 6.10
N GLN A 66 -14.68 2.05 5.13
CA GLN A 66 -15.23 2.29 3.79
C GLN A 66 -14.48 1.48 2.74
N GLY A 67 -15.22 0.79 1.90
CA GLY A 67 -14.67 -0.08 0.85
C GLY A 67 -14.95 -1.55 1.12
N LEU A 68 -14.13 -2.42 0.53
CA LEU A 68 -14.20 -3.87 0.72
C LEU A 68 -13.95 -4.26 2.18
N THR A 69 -14.61 -5.33 2.62
CA THR A 69 -14.29 -6.00 3.89
C THR A 69 -12.91 -6.66 3.84
N PHE A 70 -12.32 -6.96 4.99
CA PHE A 70 -11.05 -7.69 5.05
C PHE A 70 -11.15 -9.07 4.42
N GLU A 71 -12.27 -9.74 4.60
CA GLU A 71 -12.55 -11.07 4.05
C GLU A 71 -12.60 -11.03 2.52
N GLU A 72 -13.23 -10.01 1.94
CA GLU A 72 -13.24 -9.79 0.49
C GLU A 72 -11.85 -9.52 -0.06
N ILE A 73 -11.07 -8.62 0.57
CA ILE A 73 -9.68 -8.35 0.18
C ILE A 73 -8.86 -9.64 0.21
N ILE A 74 -8.93 -10.39 1.31
CA ILE A 74 -8.16 -11.64 1.49
C ILE A 74 -8.56 -12.69 0.46
N SER A 75 -9.85 -12.77 0.10
CA SER A 75 -10.34 -13.73 -0.90
C SER A 75 -9.83 -13.46 -2.31
N LYS A 76 -9.45 -12.21 -2.60
CA LYS A 76 -8.89 -11.79 -3.90
C LYS A 76 -7.38 -12.03 -4.01
N ILE A 77 -6.67 -12.25 -2.90
CA ILE A 77 -5.22 -12.52 -2.92
C ILE A 77 -4.97 -13.92 -3.51
N PRO A 78 -4.19 -14.04 -4.60
CA PRO A 78 -3.82 -15.35 -5.15
C PRO A 78 -3.11 -16.22 -4.14
N THR A 79 -3.40 -17.50 -4.14
CA THR A 79 -2.83 -18.48 -3.18
C THR A 79 -1.31 -18.67 -3.31
N ASP A 80 -0.75 -18.30 -4.46
CA ASP A 80 0.67 -18.32 -4.79
C ASP A 80 1.37 -16.96 -4.57
N SER A 81 0.70 -15.99 -3.92
CA SER A 81 1.32 -14.71 -3.58
C SER A 81 2.50 -14.91 -2.64
N ASP A 82 3.69 -14.56 -3.11
CA ASP A 82 4.96 -14.63 -2.38
C ASP A 82 5.36 -13.28 -1.76
N ILE A 83 4.86 -12.18 -2.34
CA ILE A 83 5.11 -10.79 -1.92
C ILE A 83 3.78 -10.04 -1.88
N ILE A 84 3.49 -9.41 -0.73
CA ILE A 84 2.29 -8.60 -0.53
C ILE A 84 2.71 -7.20 -0.10
N GLY A 85 2.58 -6.24 -1.02
CA GLY A 85 2.82 -4.82 -0.76
C GLY A 85 1.55 -4.13 -0.28
N VAL A 86 1.62 -3.44 0.84
CA VAL A 86 0.49 -2.69 1.43
C VAL A 86 0.85 -1.21 1.50
N GLY A 87 -0.04 -0.35 1.02
CA GLY A 87 0.12 1.11 1.09
C GLY A 87 -0.48 1.68 2.38
N CYS A 88 0.25 2.59 3.07
CA CYS A 88 -0.28 3.35 4.19
C CYS A 88 0.33 4.75 4.24
N ASN A 89 -0.37 5.73 3.67
CA ASN A 89 0.10 7.12 3.65
C ASN A 89 -0.29 7.91 4.90
N PHE A 90 -1.43 7.60 5.51
CA PHE A 90 -1.96 8.37 6.63
C PHE A 90 -1.95 7.56 7.93
N SER A 91 -1.39 8.13 8.99
CA SER A 91 -1.34 7.48 10.31
C SER A 91 -2.74 7.19 10.89
N THR A 92 -3.75 7.94 10.47
CA THR A 92 -5.15 7.70 10.85
C THR A 92 -5.71 6.39 10.26
N LEU A 93 -5.16 5.90 9.15
CA LEU A 93 -5.54 4.61 8.54
C LEU A 93 -4.73 3.43 9.12
N TRP A 94 -3.64 3.70 9.83
CA TRP A 94 -2.76 2.66 10.34
C TRP A 94 -3.45 1.60 11.21
N PRO A 95 -4.33 1.96 12.18
CA PRO A 95 -4.98 0.94 13.00
C PRO A 95 -5.79 -0.06 12.17
N LEU A 96 -6.48 0.42 11.13
CA LEU A 96 -7.24 -0.43 10.21
C LEU A 96 -6.32 -1.27 9.33
N THR A 97 -5.28 -0.64 8.77
CA THR A 97 -4.26 -1.30 7.94
C THR A 97 -3.54 -2.40 8.72
N LYS A 98 -3.23 -2.16 9.99
CA LYS A 98 -2.59 -3.15 10.86
C LYS A 98 -3.45 -4.41 11.04
N VAL A 99 -4.76 -4.24 11.31
CA VAL A 99 -5.69 -5.38 11.43
C VAL A 99 -5.77 -6.16 10.12
N LEU A 100 -5.82 -5.48 8.97
CA LEU A 100 -5.75 -6.15 7.67
C LEU A 100 -4.46 -6.96 7.52
N ILE A 101 -3.31 -6.37 7.82
CA ILE A 101 -1.99 -7.02 7.73
C ILE A 101 -1.94 -8.27 8.62
N GLU A 102 -2.43 -8.21 9.85
CA GLU A 102 -2.48 -9.35 10.77
C GLU A 102 -3.31 -10.51 10.19
N LYS A 103 -4.47 -10.22 9.61
CA LYS A 103 -5.32 -11.22 8.95
C LYS A 103 -4.65 -11.79 7.69
N VAL A 104 -4.02 -10.95 6.87
CA VAL A 104 -3.27 -11.37 5.68
C VAL A 104 -2.10 -12.27 6.08
N SER A 105 -1.29 -11.87 7.05
CA SER A 105 -0.16 -12.68 7.57
C SER A 105 -0.60 -14.05 8.05
N SER A 106 -1.72 -14.11 8.78
CA SER A 106 -2.29 -15.38 9.25
C SER A 106 -2.70 -16.30 8.11
N LYS A 107 -3.24 -15.73 7.02
CA LYS A 107 -3.71 -16.51 5.86
C LYS A 107 -2.58 -16.90 4.91
N PHE A 108 -1.57 -16.04 4.77
CA PHE A 108 -0.43 -16.19 3.86
C PHE A 108 0.91 -16.18 4.63
N PRO A 109 1.15 -17.17 5.52
CA PRO A 109 2.31 -17.14 6.43
C PRO A 109 3.67 -17.26 5.75
N LYS A 110 3.69 -17.61 4.45
CA LYS A 110 4.92 -17.71 3.65
C LYS A 110 5.19 -16.45 2.82
N ALA A 111 4.18 -15.59 2.63
CA ALA A 111 4.35 -14.36 1.88
C ALA A 111 5.12 -13.33 2.69
N LYS A 112 5.95 -12.53 2.02
CA LYS A 112 6.60 -11.37 2.63
C LYS A 112 5.69 -10.15 2.56
N ILE A 113 5.36 -9.58 3.72
CA ILE A 113 4.52 -8.40 3.82
C ILE A 113 5.40 -7.16 3.88
N ILE A 114 5.22 -6.29 2.88
CA ILE A 114 5.99 -5.06 2.70
C ILE A 114 5.06 -3.87 2.87
N LEU A 115 5.37 -2.97 3.80
CA LEU A 115 4.63 -1.73 3.99
C LEU A 115 5.35 -0.58 3.27
N GLY A 116 4.61 0.20 2.50
CA GLY A 116 5.06 1.47 1.92
C GLY A 116 4.18 2.63 2.34
N GLY A 117 4.65 3.85 2.03
CA GLY A 117 3.94 5.10 2.29
C GLY A 117 4.47 5.89 3.48
N GLU A 118 3.97 7.12 3.64
CA GLU A 118 4.48 8.10 4.60
C GLU A 118 4.40 7.63 6.06
N HIS A 119 3.32 6.91 6.43
CA HIS A 119 3.21 6.37 7.78
C HIS A 119 4.34 5.40 8.09
N GLY A 120 4.56 4.41 7.20
CA GLY A 120 5.64 3.44 7.36
C GLY A 120 6.99 4.13 7.47
N THR A 121 7.27 5.08 6.57
CA THR A 121 8.52 5.86 6.59
C THR A 121 8.73 6.61 7.91
N ALA A 122 7.68 7.22 8.45
CA ALA A 122 7.78 8.03 9.67
C ALA A 122 7.99 7.22 10.93
N VAL A 123 7.39 6.02 11.03
CA VAL A 123 7.35 5.23 12.28
C VAL A 123 7.76 3.77 12.08
N TYR A 124 8.62 3.47 11.10
CA TYR A 124 9.04 2.11 10.75
C TYR A 124 9.49 1.26 11.94
N GLN A 125 10.09 1.88 12.96
CA GLN A 125 10.54 1.19 14.17
C GLN A 125 9.39 0.57 14.94
N ASP A 126 8.29 1.32 15.10
CA ASP A 126 7.09 0.86 15.78
C ASP A 126 6.35 -0.18 14.92
N VAL A 127 6.22 0.09 13.63
CA VAL A 127 5.62 -0.84 12.66
C VAL A 127 6.28 -2.21 12.72
N LEU A 128 7.61 -2.27 12.58
CA LEU A 128 8.36 -3.52 12.53
C LEU A 128 8.34 -4.29 13.86
N LYS A 129 8.28 -3.59 15.00
CA LYS A 129 8.26 -4.23 16.31
C LYS A 129 6.87 -4.69 16.75
N ASN A 130 5.82 -4.03 16.27
CA ASN A 130 4.48 -4.16 16.82
C ASN A 130 3.43 -4.60 15.78
N SER A 131 3.86 -5.11 14.62
CA SER A 131 2.95 -5.66 13.61
C SER A 131 3.55 -6.86 12.89
N CYS A 132 2.80 -7.43 11.93
CA CYS A 132 3.25 -8.54 11.07
C CYS A 132 3.92 -8.05 9.77
N VAL A 133 4.44 -6.83 9.73
CA VAL A 133 5.20 -6.32 8.58
C VAL A 133 6.61 -6.87 8.62
N ASP A 134 7.07 -7.49 7.53
CA ASP A 134 8.45 -7.99 7.41
C ASP A 134 9.43 -6.87 7.06
N ILE A 135 9.03 -5.97 6.15
CA ILE A 135 9.90 -4.93 5.60
C ILE A 135 9.09 -3.64 5.41
N VAL A 136 9.69 -2.51 5.74
CA VAL A 136 9.15 -1.18 5.44
C VAL A 136 10.01 -0.54 4.37
N VAL A 137 9.39 -0.04 3.29
CA VAL A 137 10.07 0.82 2.29
C VAL A 137 10.03 2.26 2.77
N LEU A 138 11.18 2.93 2.76
CA LEU A 138 11.41 4.26 3.29
C LEU A 138 11.53 5.29 2.14
N GLY A 139 10.58 6.19 2.03
CA GLY A 139 10.54 7.19 0.96
C GLY A 139 10.00 6.66 -0.37
N GLU A 140 10.62 7.07 -1.47
CA GLU A 140 10.20 6.66 -2.83
C GLU A 140 10.46 5.17 -3.07
N ALA A 141 9.44 4.46 -3.56
CA ALA A 141 9.42 3.01 -3.54
C ALA A 141 9.62 2.36 -4.92
N GLU A 142 9.49 3.11 -6.01
CA GLU A 142 9.36 2.57 -7.36
C GLU A 142 10.55 1.66 -7.77
N GLU A 143 11.76 2.13 -7.56
CA GLU A 143 12.97 1.33 -7.83
C GLU A 143 13.34 0.42 -6.65
N THR A 144 13.22 0.95 -5.42
CA THR A 144 13.52 0.19 -4.20
C THR A 144 12.71 -1.09 -4.14
N PHE A 145 11.43 -1.03 -4.51
CA PHE A 145 10.54 -2.21 -4.51
C PHE A 145 10.99 -3.26 -5.52
N LEU A 146 11.47 -2.85 -6.71
CA LEU A 146 12.02 -3.78 -7.71
C LEU A 146 13.29 -4.49 -7.22
N TYR A 147 14.23 -3.74 -6.62
CA TYR A 147 15.43 -4.34 -6.02
C TYR A 147 15.08 -5.30 -4.88
N LEU A 148 14.10 -4.92 -4.06
CA LEU A 148 13.64 -5.76 -2.95
C LEU A 148 13.02 -7.07 -3.43
N ILE A 149 12.14 -7.04 -4.45
CA ILE A 149 11.55 -8.24 -5.05
C ILE A 149 12.65 -9.18 -5.56
N ARG A 150 13.64 -8.63 -6.30
CA ARG A 150 14.75 -9.43 -6.81
C ARG A 150 15.53 -10.07 -5.67
N ALA A 151 15.92 -9.30 -4.66
CA ALA A 151 16.69 -9.80 -3.54
C ALA A 151 15.94 -10.89 -2.75
N LEU A 152 14.64 -10.73 -2.52
CA LEU A 152 13.81 -11.72 -1.85
C LEU A 152 13.73 -13.04 -2.63
N ARG A 153 13.58 -12.96 -3.97
CA ARG A 153 13.50 -14.16 -4.83
C ARG A 153 14.84 -14.86 -5.00
N GLU A 154 15.93 -14.10 -5.03
CA GLU A 154 17.30 -14.62 -5.12
C GLU A 154 17.88 -15.00 -3.74
N MET A 155 17.16 -14.76 -2.65
CA MET A 155 17.62 -14.96 -1.28
C MET A 155 18.95 -14.22 -0.99
N SER A 156 19.11 -13.05 -1.59
CA SER A 156 20.30 -12.22 -1.41
C SER A 156 20.17 -11.26 -0.24
N SER A 157 21.29 -10.61 0.15
CA SER A 157 21.31 -9.69 1.30
C SER A 157 20.42 -8.47 1.07
N LEU A 158 19.57 -8.17 2.04
CA LEU A 158 18.74 -6.96 2.06
C LEU A 158 19.53 -5.71 2.51
N LYS A 159 20.69 -5.88 3.14
CA LYS A 159 21.48 -4.77 3.70
C LYS A 159 22.05 -3.83 2.63
N ASP A 160 22.18 -4.34 1.42
CA ASP A 160 22.72 -3.58 0.28
C ASP A 160 21.67 -2.75 -0.46
N ILE A 161 20.38 -2.95 -0.12
CA ILE A 161 19.27 -2.20 -0.72
C ILE A 161 19.05 -0.93 0.10
N LYS A 162 19.18 0.23 -0.53
CA LYS A 162 18.82 1.51 0.09
C LYS A 162 17.30 1.70 0.15
N GLY A 163 16.82 2.43 1.14
CA GLY A 163 15.41 2.78 1.27
C GLY A 163 14.56 1.70 1.92
N ILE A 164 15.12 0.85 2.78
CA ILE A 164 14.34 -0.15 3.52
C ILE A 164 14.70 -0.22 5.00
N ALA A 165 13.74 -0.73 5.78
CA ALA A 165 13.96 -1.14 7.16
C ALA A 165 13.33 -2.52 7.40
N PHE A 166 13.99 -3.35 8.22
CA PHE A 166 13.53 -4.71 8.56
C PHE A 166 14.15 -5.17 9.88
N LEU A 167 13.65 -6.28 10.41
CA LEU A 167 14.25 -6.95 11.56
C LEU A 167 15.11 -8.13 11.11
N GLU A 168 16.32 -8.24 11.64
CA GLU A 168 17.19 -9.40 11.47
C GLU A 168 17.59 -9.91 12.87
N SER A 169 17.10 -11.08 13.25
CA SER A 169 17.30 -11.65 14.58
C SER A 169 16.98 -10.65 15.69
N ASP A 170 15.83 -9.99 15.59
CA ASP A 170 15.32 -8.93 16.48
C ASP A 170 16.10 -7.60 16.46
N ASN A 171 17.17 -7.52 15.67
CA ASN A 171 17.88 -6.27 15.46
C ASN A 171 17.23 -5.45 14.34
N LEU A 172 16.90 -4.20 14.66
CA LEU A 172 16.38 -3.27 13.67
C LEU A 172 17.50 -2.80 12.76
N ILE A 173 17.34 -3.04 11.47
CA ILE A 173 18.23 -2.57 10.41
C ILE A 173 17.45 -1.56 9.57
N ALA A 174 18.01 -0.37 9.39
CA ALA A 174 17.52 0.64 8.46
C ALA A 174 18.68 1.07 7.55
N THR A 175 18.47 0.96 6.24
CA THR A 175 19.52 1.22 5.25
C THR A 175 19.57 2.68 4.77
N GLY A 176 18.83 3.56 5.45
CA GLY A 176 18.65 4.98 5.10
C GLY A 176 17.53 5.18 4.07
N LEU A 177 17.34 6.41 3.63
CA LEU A 177 16.39 6.70 2.56
C LEU A 177 16.98 6.31 1.21
N SER A 178 16.11 5.93 0.25
CA SER A 178 16.51 5.80 -1.15
C SER A 178 16.95 7.15 -1.71
N GLU A 179 17.85 7.14 -2.69
CA GLU A 179 18.14 8.34 -3.44
C GLU A 179 16.92 8.71 -4.30
N ARG A 180 16.55 10.00 -4.27
CA ARG A 180 15.48 10.48 -5.12
C ARG A 180 15.88 10.40 -6.58
N GLN A 181 14.97 9.87 -7.41
CA GLN A 181 15.14 9.94 -8.84
C GLN A 181 15.16 11.41 -9.29
N ARG A 182 16.32 11.85 -9.87
CA ARG A 182 16.50 13.23 -10.29
C ARG A 182 15.88 13.53 -11.66
N ASN A 183 15.79 12.52 -12.48
CA ASN A 183 15.17 12.64 -13.80
C ASN A 183 13.77 12.02 -13.74
N VAL A 184 12.75 12.86 -13.73
CA VAL A 184 11.35 12.44 -13.64
C VAL A 184 10.94 11.57 -14.84
N ASP A 185 11.56 11.78 -16.01
CA ASP A 185 11.27 11.02 -17.22
C ASP A 185 11.71 9.54 -17.12
N ASP A 186 12.58 9.21 -16.17
CA ASP A 186 13.01 7.83 -15.92
C ASP A 186 12.03 7.06 -15.03
N ILE A 187 11.10 7.74 -14.37
CA ILE A 187 10.06 7.13 -13.55
C ILE A 187 9.04 6.44 -14.47
N ALA A 188 8.63 5.22 -14.13
CA ALA A 188 7.57 4.55 -14.87
C ALA A 188 6.25 5.32 -14.71
N LEU A 189 5.49 5.47 -15.79
CA LEU A 189 4.14 6.03 -15.69
C LEU A 189 3.25 5.15 -14.78
N PRO A 190 2.33 5.74 -14.01
CA PRO A 190 1.45 4.98 -13.14
C PRO A 190 0.53 4.05 -13.96
N ASP A 191 0.39 2.80 -13.53
CA ASP A 191 -0.50 1.85 -14.20
C ASP A 191 -1.94 1.96 -13.66
N TRP A 192 -2.66 2.96 -14.13
CA TRP A 192 -4.05 3.18 -13.75
C TRP A 192 -5.03 2.11 -14.26
N HIS A 193 -4.63 1.30 -15.26
CA HIS A 193 -5.48 0.22 -15.78
C HIS A 193 -5.71 -0.89 -14.74
N SER A 194 -4.83 -1.02 -13.77
CA SER A 194 -4.96 -1.99 -12.69
C SER A 194 -5.82 -1.51 -11.52
N PHE A 195 -6.36 -0.29 -11.59
CA PHE A 195 -7.18 0.33 -10.54
C PHE A 195 -8.58 0.67 -11.05
N PRO A 196 -9.61 0.70 -10.19
CA PRO A 196 -10.97 1.07 -10.56
C PRO A 196 -11.12 2.60 -10.69
N ILE A 197 -10.35 3.22 -11.56
CA ILE A 197 -10.24 4.68 -11.69
C ILE A 197 -11.57 5.35 -12.02
N GLU A 198 -12.41 4.72 -12.85
CA GLU A 198 -13.72 5.28 -13.21
C GLU A 198 -14.66 5.39 -12.00
N GLU A 199 -14.49 4.52 -11.01
CA GLU A 199 -15.25 4.58 -9.76
C GLU A 199 -14.92 5.87 -8.97
N TYR A 200 -13.64 6.23 -8.91
CA TYR A 200 -13.19 7.48 -8.29
C TYR A 200 -13.64 8.71 -9.09
N ILE A 201 -13.45 8.70 -10.41
CA ILE A 201 -13.75 9.83 -11.29
C ILE A 201 -15.27 10.12 -11.31
N SER A 202 -16.10 9.08 -11.46
CA SER A 202 -17.55 9.23 -11.55
C SER A 202 -18.17 9.77 -10.25
N ARG A 203 -17.54 9.48 -9.09
CA ARG A 203 -17.97 9.98 -7.79
C ARG A 203 -17.26 11.25 -7.34
N HIS A 204 -16.47 11.85 -8.23
CA HIS A 204 -15.66 13.06 -7.93
C HIS A 204 -14.78 12.90 -6.69
N GLN A 205 -14.24 11.69 -6.46
CA GLN A 205 -13.35 11.37 -5.36
C GLN A 205 -11.91 11.81 -5.73
N VAL A 206 -11.67 13.11 -5.66
CA VAL A 206 -10.37 13.74 -5.94
C VAL A 206 -10.11 14.84 -4.92
N ASN A 207 -8.85 15.08 -4.59
CA ASN A 207 -8.46 16.22 -3.75
C ASN A 207 -8.54 17.51 -4.56
N GLY A 208 -9.25 18.51 -4.03
CA GLY A 208 -9.30 19.85 -4.60
C GLY A 208 -10.65 20.24 -5.18
N VAL A 209 -10.63 21.28 -6.04
CA VAL A 209 -11.85 21.81 -6.67
C VAL A 209 -12.32 20.82 -7.74
N ASN A 210 -13.63 20.53 -7.73
CA ASN A 210 -14.24 19.72 -8.78
C ASN A 210 -14.22 20.47 -10.12
N LEU A 211 -13.29 20.09 -10.99
CA LEU A 211 -13.14 20.61 -12.36
C LEU A 211 -13.65 19.63 -13.43
N GLY A 212 -14.54 18.70 -13.07
CA GLY A 212 -15.00 17.63 -13.94
C GLY A 212 -14.16 16.36 -13.81
N ARG A 213 -13.89 15.66 -14.91
CA ARG A 213 -13.03 14.48 -14.89
C ARG A 213 -11.59 14.90 -14.59
N SER A 214 -11.13 14.65 -13.39
CA SER A 214 -9.77 14.97 -12.94
C SER A 214 -9.15 13.78 -12.23
N MET A 215 -7.82 13.72 -12.25
CA MET A 215 -7.03 12.64 -11.70
C MET A 215 -5.75 13.19 -11.10
N PRO A 216 -5.28 12.65 -9.97
CA PRO A 216 -4.01 13.09 -9.40
C PRO A 216 -2.84 12.73 -10.34
N LEU A 217 -1.93 13.67 -10.50
CA LEU A 217 -0.63 13.49 -11.15
C LEU A 217 0.45 14.00 -10.20
N LEU A 218 1.67 13.49 -10.34
CA LEU A 218 2.85 14.06 -9.68
C LEU A 218 3.27 15.35 -10.37
#